data_91ef9b41889c9680390364c8335a291a
#
_entry.id   91ef9b41889c9680390364c8335a291a
#
_cell.length_a   1.000
_cell.length_b   1.000
_cell.length_c   1.000
_cell.angle_alpha   90.00
_cell.angle_beta   90.00
_cell.angle_gamma   90.00
#
_symmetry.space_group_name_H-M   'P 1'
#
loop_
_entity.id
_entity.type
_entity.pdbx_description
1 polymer ?
#
loop_
_entity_poly.entity_id
_entity_poly.type
_entity_poly.pdbx_seq_one_letter_code
_entity_poly.pdbx_strand_id
1 'polypeptide(L)'
;MKTPLSLLISLCLITCAPAKSSYFGETSFVGVTADGEEINFANLAKDQIAMNVYSPDCVPCWKEIPALNLLYVEIQNKFPTKAIYMVVDPYQIVPDVTDELPFGQVYQLAKERMKVEIKNRNIQIPIIFMKKPFRVKEGGLVTGTPETLLFETKPLRLYYNFIGSISELTTKDSIEKDPKFNFFRYQFGMESI
;
A
#
# COMPACT_ATOMS: atom_id res chain seq x y z
N MET A 1 -3.22 54.89 -51.34
CA MET A 1 -2.69 54.59 -49.97
C MET A 1 -3.34 53.31 -49.51
N LYS A 2 -2.58 52.22 -49.48
CA LYS A 2 -3.06 50.89 -49.03
C LYS A 2 -2.46 50.59 -47.66
N THR A 3 -3.30 50.50 -46.62
CA THR A 3 -2.90 50.09 -45.27
C THR A 3 -2.85 48.55 -45.18
N PRO A 4 -1.78 47.94 -44.67
CA PRO A 4 -1.75 46.49 -44.46
C PRO A 4 -2.44 46.15 -43.13
N LEU A 5 -3.38 45.22 -43.21
CA LEU A 5 -4.09 44.59 -42.09
C LEU A 5 -3.14 43.60 -41.42
N SER A 6 -2.66 43.93 -40.24
CA SER A 6 -1.75 43.09 -39.46
C SER A 6 -2.60 42.03 -38.72
N LEU A 7 -2.51 40.78 -39.16
CA LEU A 7 -3.18 39.62 -38.58
C LEU A 7 -2.38 39.15 -37.35
N LEU A 8 -2.81 39.52 -36.16
CA LEU A 8 -2.27 39.00 -34.88
C LEU A 8 -2.80 37.57 -34.66
N ILE A 9 -1.94 36.58 -34.96
CA ILE A 9 -2.21 35.18 -34.61
C ILE A 9 -1.85 35.02 -33.13
N SER A 10 -2.88 34.99 -32.26
CA SER A 10 -2.74 34.66 -30.81
C SER A 10 -2.53 33.15 -30.72
N LEU A 11 -1.30 32.72 -30.45
CA LEU A 11 -0.94 31.34 -30.23
C LEU A 11 -1.37 30.96 -28.78
N CYS A 12 -2.57 30.39 -28.64
CA CYS A 12 -3.00 29.79 -27.37
C CYS A 12 -2.14 28.53 -27.10
N LEU A 13 -1.10 28.68 -26.30
CA LEU A 13 -0.40 27.54 -25.72
C LEU A 13 -1.34 26.87 -24.69
N ILE A 14 -2.06 25.83 -25.13
CA ILE A 14 -2.79 24.93 -24.25
C ILE A 14 -1.73 24.12 -23.51
N THR A 15 -1.33 24.60 -22.34
CA THR A 15 -0.54 23.80 -21.39
C THR A 15 -1.48 22.72 -20.85
N CYS A 16 -1.41 21.51 -21.42
CA CYS A 16 -1.95 20.33 -20.76
C CYS A 16 -1.17 20.13 -19.43
N ALA A 17 -1.67 20.71 -18.37
CA ALA A 17 -1.23 20.31 -17.04
C ALA A 17 -1.65 18.83 -16.86
N PRO A 18 -0.72 17.93 -16.46
CA PRO A 18 -1.11 16.56 -16.17
C PRO A 18 -2.20 16.59 -15.10
N ALA A 19 -3.33 15.97 -15.38
CA ALA A 19 -4.39 15.82 -14.41
C ALA A 19 -3.79 15.15 -13.17
N LYS A 20 -3.70 15.86 -12.05
CA LYS A 20 -3.35 15.27 -10.76
C LYS A 20 -4.35 14.15 -10.54
N SER A 21 -3.86 12.89 -10.46
CA SER A 21 -4.75 11.77 -10.20
C SER A 21 -5.43 12.03 -8.86
N SER A 22 -6.74 12.24 -8.88
CA SER A 22 -7.55 12.67 -7.73
C SER A 22 -7.77 11.57 -6.68
N TYR A 23 -7.14 10.40 -6.84
CA TYR A 23 -7.25 9.30 -5.88
C TYR A 23 -6.68 9.65 -4.49
N PHE A 24 -5.75 10.59 -4.44
CA PHE A 24 -5.06 10.97 -3.22
C PHE A 24 -5.20 12.46 -2.94
N GLY A 25 -6.36 13.06 -3.17
CA GLY A 25 -6.56 14.45 -2.76
C GLY A 25 -5.66 14.79 -1.55
N GLU A 26 -5.54 15.89 -0.98
CA GLU A 26 -4.60 16.34 0.06
C GLU A 26 -4.49 15.45 1.34
N THR A 27 -5.04 14.23 1.34
CA THR A 27 -4.97 13.28 2.45
C THR A 27 -3.61 12.59 2.44
N SER A 28 -2.77 13.02 3.35
CA SER A 28 -1.53 12.32 3.68
C SER A 28 -1.82 10.87 4.09
N PHE A 29 -1.13 9.91 3.46
CA PHE A 29 -1.14 8.52 3.89
C PHE A 29 -0.37 8.42 5.20
N VAL A 30 -1.08 8.52 6.30
CA VAL A 30 -0.53 8.48 7.64
C VAL A 30 -1.06 7.27 8.38
N GLY A 31 -0.17 6.55 9.01
CA GLY A 31 -0.48 5.47 9.93
C GLY A 31 0.32 5.57 11.21
N VAL A 32 0.13 4.61 12.09
CA VAL A 32 0.84 4.46 13.37
C VAL A 32 1.42 3.06 13.43
N THR A 33 2.69 2.94 13.79
CA THR A 33 3.37 1.65 13.99
C THR A 33 2.85 0.94 15.25
N ALA A 34 3.22 -0.32 15.43
CA ALA A 34 2.91 -1.05 16.66
C ALA A 34 3.56 -0.41 17.91
N ASP A 35 4.64 0.35 17.76
CA ASP A 35 5.32 1.05 18.84
C ASP A 35 4.74 2.45 19.14
N GLY A 36 3.75 2.88 18.36
CA GLY A 36 3.06 4.15 18.53
C GLY A 36 3.69 5.31 17.76
N GLU A 37 4.68 5.05 16.90
CA GLU A 37 5.29 6.08 16.07
C GLU A 37 4.41 6.40 14.86
N GLU A 38 4.24 7.67 14.56
CA GLU A 38 3.54 8.11 13.36
C GLU A 38 4.43 7.96 12.13
N ILE A 39 3.89 7.37 11.07
CA ILE A 39 4.54 7.22 9.78
C ILE A 39 3.74 7.93 8.70
N ASN A 40 4.40 8.85 7.98
CA ASN A 40 3.85 9.45 6.77
C ASN A 40 4.56 8.84 5.55
N PHE A 41 3.82 8.09 4.75
CA PHE A 41 4.38 7.36 3.61
C PHE A 41 4.96 8.25 2.52
N ALA A 42 4.50 9.51 2.40
CA ALA A 42 5.06 10.46 1.45
C ALA A 42 6.47 10.95 1.84
N ASN A 43 6.86 10.77 3.11
CA ASN A 43 8.14 11.24 3.64
C ASN A 43 9.17 10.11 3.86
N LEU A 44 8.85 8.88 3.43
CA LEU A 44 9.75 7.75 3.59
C LEU A 44 11.01 7.91 2.72
N ALA A 45 12.16 7.59 3.32
CA ALA A 45 13.44 7.50 2.62
C ALA A 45 13.54 6.20 1.78
N LYS A 46 12.51 5.92 1.00
CA LYS A 46 12.40 4.76 0.10
C LYS A 46 11.98 5.27 -1.28
N ASP A 47 12.33 4.54 -2.33
CA ASP A 47 11.92 4.87 -3.70
C ASP A 47 10.60 4.19 -4.07
N GLN A 48 10.39 2.99 -3.55
CA GLN A 48 9.17 2.22 -3.75
C GLN A 48 8.72 1.55 -2.45
N ILE A 49 7.42 1.48 -2.26
CA ILE A 49 6.79 0.77 -1.14
C ILE A 49 5.66 -0.13 -1.62
N ALA A 50 5.51 -1.25 -0.95
CA ALA A 50 4.37 -2.14 -1.07
C ALA A 50 3.54 -2.07 0.21
N MET A 51 2.23 -1.82 0.09
CA MET A 51 1.28 -1.84 1.19
C MET A 51 0.35 -3.04 1.01
N ASN A 52 0.59 -4.11 1.76
CA ASN A 52 -0.29 -5.28 1.79
C ASN A 52 -1.44 -5.03 2.76
N VAL A 53 -2.66 -5.04 2.26
CA VAL A 53 -3.87 -4.79 3.05
C VAL A 53 -4.33 -6.08 3.71
N TYR A 54 -4.31 -6.11 5.03
CA TYR A 54 -4.56 -7.28 5.85
C TYR A 54 -5.80 -7.11 6.73
N SER A 55 -6.54 -8.20 6.91
CA SER A 55 -7.56 -8.34 7.96
C SER A 55 -7.41 -9.68 8.68
N PRO A 56 -7.54 -9.73 10.02
CA PRO A 56 -7.56 -10.98 10.79
C PRO A 56 -8.65 -11.96 10.39
N ASP A 57 -9.73 -11.48 9.79
CA ASP A 57 -10.88 -12.30 9.37
C ASP A 57 -10.79 -12.77 7.90
N CYS A 58 -9.68 -12.41 7.23
CA CYS A 58 -9.44 -12.72 5.81
C CYS A 58 -8.61 -14.02 5.69
N VAL A 59 -9.25 -15.14 5.39
CA VAL A 59 -8.55 -16.43 5.25
C VAL A 59 -7.48 -16.42 4.14
N PRO A 60 -7.71 -15.87 2.94
CA PRO A 60 -6.65 -15.75 1.93
C PRO A 60 -5.46 -14.91 2.39
N CYS A 61 -5.68 -13.87 3.23
CA CYS A 61 -4.59 -13.08 3.79
C CYS A 61 -3.67 -13.91 4.70
N TRP A 62 -4.22 -14.90 5.42
CA TRP A 62 -3.39 -15.77 6.26
C TRP A 62 -2.48 -16.67 5.43
N LYS A 63 -3.01 -17.17 4.31
CA LYS A 63 -2.28 -18.11 3.46
C LYS A 63 -1.09 -17.47 2.76
N GLU A 64 -1.13 -16.16 2.51
CA GLU A 64 -0.02 -15.47 1.84
C GLU A 64 1.12 -15.05 2.79
N ILE A 65 0.94 -15.13 4.13
CA ILE A 65 1.95 -14.70 5.11
C ILE A 65 3.32 -15.33 4.87
N PRO A 66 3.47 -16.64 4.56
CA PRO A 66 4.77 -17.21 4.26
C PRO A 66 5.49 -16.53 3.09
N ALA A 67 4.75 -16.20 2.02
CA ALA A 67 5.30 -15.51 0.86
C ALA A 67 5.66 -14.05 1.18
N LEU A 68 4.84 -13.37 1.93
CA LEU A 68 5.10 -12.00 2.40
C LEU A 68 6.33 -11.94 3.32
N ASN A 69 6.50 -12.87 4.24
CA ASN A 69 7.67 -12.96 5.10
C ASN A 69 8.94 -13.19 4.27
N LEU A 70 8.89 -14.10 3.29
CA LEU A 70 10.01 -14.36 2.38
C LEU A 70 10.40 -13.09 1.60
N LEU A 71 9.40 -12.40 1.07
CA LEU A 71 9.57 -11.14 0.35
C LEU A 71 10.18 -10.05 1.26
N TYR A 72 9.70 -9.93 2.49
CA TYR A 72 10.23 -8.98 3.47
C TYR A 72 11.70 -9.22 3.76
N VAL A 73 12.09 -10.45 4.03
CA VAL A 73 13.50 -10.83 4.26
C VAL A 73 14.36 -10.51 3.04
N GLU A 74 13.87 -10.80 1.84
CA GLU A 74 14.60 -10.49 0.61
C GLU A 74 14.78 -8.98 0.40
N ILE A 75 13.74 -8.18 0.65
CA ILE A 75 13.80 -6.71 0.56
C ILE A 75 14.83 -6.16 1.53
N GLN A 76 14.81 -6.60 2.78
CA GLN A 76 15.77 -6.13 3.80
C GLN A 76 17.23 -6.41 3.40
N ASN A 77 17.49 -7.55 2.77
CA ASN A 77 18.84 -7.98 2.44
C ASN A 77 19.36 -7.41 1.12
N LYS A 78 18.51 -7.18 0.12
CA LYS A 78 18.94 -6.90 -1.26
C LYS A 78 18.43 -5.58 -1.83
N PHE A 79 17.37 -4.99 -1.29
CA PHE A 79 16.70 -3.84 -1.88
C PHE A 79 16.49 -2.69 -0.88
N PRO A 80 17.57 -2.01 -0.45
CA PRO A 80 17.51 -1.01 0.63
C PRO A 80 16.62 0.19 0.30
N THR A 81 16.34 0.45 -0.98
CA THR A 81 15.46 1.55 -1.41
C THR A 81 13.99 1.16 -1.48
N LYS A 82 13.66 -0.10 -1.20
CA LYS A 82 12.29 -0.62 -1.16
C LYS A 82 11.86 -0.94 0.27
N ALA A 83 10.53 -0.94 0.49
CA ALA A 83 9.96 -1.43 1.74
C ALA A 83 8.61 -2.10 1.48
N ILE A 84 8.24 -3.02 2.39
CA ILE A 84 6.91 -3.61 2.44
C ILE A 84 6.35 -3.44 3.84
N TYR A 85 5.08 -3.08 3.92
CA TYR A 85 4.32 -2.93 5.15
C TYR A 85 3.02 -3.72 5.05
N MET A 86 2.63 -4.35 6.15
CA MET A 86 1.28 -4.85 6.32
C MET A 86 0.43 -3.73 6.90
N VAL A 87 -0.58 -3.29 6.17
CA VAL A 87 -1.45 -2.19 6.60
C VAL A 87 -2.82 -2.72 7.01
N VAL A 88 -3.34 -2.22 8.12
CA VAL A 88 -4.64 -2.58 8.66
C VAL A 88 -5.49 -1.33 8.92
N ASP A 89 -6.79 -1.43 8.70
CA ASP A 89 -7.75 -0.41 9.14
C ASP A 89 -8.23 -0.78 10.55
N PRO A 90 -7.87 -0.03 11.61
CA PRO A 90 -8.26 -0.34 12.97
C PRO A 90 -9.77 -0.47 13.16
N TYR A 91 -10.55 0.35 12.45
CA TYR A 91 -12.02 0.35 12.57
C TYR A 91 -12.67 -0.86 11.88
N GLN A 92 -11.97 -1.53 10.96
CA GLN A 92 -12.48 -2.76 10.34
C GLN A 92 -12.07 -4.01 11.09
N ILE A 93 -10.90 -4.00 11.73
CA ILE A 93 -10.38 -5.19 12.41
C ILE A 93 -10.85 -5.31 13.86
N VAL A 94 -11.39 -4.25 14.48
CA VAL A 94 -11.93 -4.31 15.86
C VAL A 94 -13.45 -4.48 15.77
N PRO A 95 -14.02 -5.56 16.35
CA PRO A 95 -15.46 -5.75 16.38
C PRO A 95 -16.19 -4.63 17.13
N ASP A 96 -17.42 -4.36 16.74
CA ASP A 96 -18.37 -3.47 17.42
C ASP A 96 -17.90 -2.01 17.64
N VAL A 97 -16.89 -1.55 16.88
CA VAL A 97 -16.49 -0.14 16.88
C VAL A 97 -17.16 0.64 15.76
N THR A 98 -17.48 1.91 16.03
CA THR A 98 -18.01 2.86 15.05
C THR A 98 -16.96 3.90 14.67
N ASP A 99 -17.17 4.58 13.54
CA ASP A 99 -16.32 5.67 13.07
C ASP A 99 -16.27 6.88 14.00
N GLU A 100 -17.21 6.96 14.95
CA GLU A 100 -17.31 8.02 15.93
C GLU A 100 -16.27 7.92 17.05
N LEU A 101 -15.75 6.70 17.30
CA LEU A 101 -14.73 6.49 18.32
C LEU A 101 -13.40 7.16 17.91
N PRO A 102 -12.72 7.83 18.86
CA PRO A 102 -11.42 8.43 18.60
C PRO A 102 -10.40 7.38 18.16
N PHE A 103 -9.61 7.72 17.11
CA PHE A 103 -8.59 6.82 16.57
C PHE A 103 -7.70 6.19 17.64
N GLY A 104 -7.25 6.98 18.64
CA GLY A 104 -6.36 6.47 19.70
C GLY A 104 -6.94 5.32 20.51
N GLN A 105 -8.26 5.31 20.75
CA GLN A 105 -8.93 4.22 21.46
C GLN A 105 -9.01 2.98 20.57
N VAL A 106 -9.46 3.12 19.32
CA VAL A 106 -9.59 2.01 18.38
C VAL A 106 -8.22 1.43 18.03
N TYR A 107 -7.19 2.27 17.90
CA TYR A 107 -5.79 1.84 17.70
C TYR A 107 -5.31 0.90 18.82
N GLN A 108 -5.58 1.23 20.09
CA GLN A 108 -5.15 0.36 21.21
C GLN A 108 -5.81 -1.03 21.13
N LEU A 109 -7.09 -1.09 20.85
CA LEU A 109 -7.82 -2.36 20.67
C LEU A 109 -7.29 -3.15 19.46
N ALA A 110 -7.09 -2.48 18.34
CA ALA A 110 -6.53 -3.06 17.13
C ALA A 110 -5.11 -3.60 17.35
N LYS A 111 -4.28 -2.87 18.09
CA LYS A 111 -2.92 -3.28 18.47
C LYS A 111 -2.93 -4.57 19.28
N GLU A 112 -3.79 -4.69 20.28
CA GLU A 112 -3.90 -5.92 21.07
C GLU A 112 -4.37 -7.10 20.19
N ARG A 113 -5.35 -6.89 19.32
CA ARG A 113 -5.77 -7.92 18.37
C ARG A 113 -4.62 -8.37 17.45
N MET A 114 -3.88 -7.41 16.88
CA MET A 114 -2.77 -7.71 15.98
C MET A 114 -1.59 -8.38 16.68
N LYS A 115 -1.34 -8.15 17.98
CA LYS A 115 -0.34 -8.90 18.76
C LYS A 115 -0.63 -10.41 18.74
N VAL A 116 -1.88 -10.79 18.86
CA VAL A 116 -2.31 -12.19 18.80
C VAL A 116 -2.07 -12.76 17.40
N GLU A 117 -2.45 -12.02 16.37
CA GLU A 117 -2.25 -12.40 14.97
C GLU A 117 -0.76 -12.57 14.63
N ILE A 118 0.09 -11.60 15.01
CA ILE A 118 1.55 -11.65 14.79
C ILE A 118 2.12 -12.96 15.36
N LYS A 119 1.75 -13.27 16.61
CA LYS A 119 2.25 -14.48 17.28
C LYS A 119 1.75 -15.76 16.64
N ASN A 120 0.43 -15.84 16.39
CA ASN A 120 -0.21 -17.06 15.91
C ASN A 120 0.16 -17.41 14.47
N ARG A 121 0.46 -16.38 13.65
CA ARG A 121 0.73 -16.53 12.23
C ARG A 121 2.17 -16.27 11.85
N ASN A 122 3.04 -15.99 12.84
CA ASN A 122 4.45 -15.67 12.60
C ASN A 122 4.64 -14.53 11.58
N ILE A 123 3.89 -13.43 11.73
CA ILE A 123 4.01 -12.26 10.86
C ILE A 123 5.33 -11.53 11.19
N GLN A 124 6.20 -11.36 10.19
CA GLN A 124 7.50 -10.68 10.33
C GLN A 124 7.51 -9.27 9.74
N ILE A 125 6.53 -8.95 8.91
CA ILE A 125 6.42 -7.66 8.24
C ILE A 125 5.97 -6.60 9.24
N PRO A 126 6.54 -5.37 9.20
CA PRO A 126 6.07 -4.27 10.02
C PRO A 126 4.59 -3.96 9.76
N ILE A 127 3.81 -3.85 10.85
CA ILE A 127 2.38 -3.54 10.79
C ILE A 127 2.16 -2.07 11.01
N ILE A 128 1.33 -1.47 10.15
CA ILE A 128 0.93 -0.07 10.22
C ILE A 128 -0.59 0.02 10.36
N PHE A 129 -1.04 0.68 11.40
CA PHE A 129 -2.45 0.99 11.65
C PHE A 129 -2.81 2.30 10.95
N MET A 130 -3.60 2.21 9.89
CA MET A 130 -3.90 3.36 9.02
C MET A 130 -4.91 4.30 9.66
N LYS A 131 -4.63 5.61 9.61
CA LYS A 131 -5.54 6.61 10.18
C LYS A 131 -6.76 6.83 9.29
N LYS A 132 -6.72 6.88 8.03
CA LYS A 132 -7.74 6.96 6.96
C LYS A 132 -7.01 7.21 5.64
N PRO A 133 -7.49 6.80 4.51
CA PRO A 133 -8.78 6.18 4.14
C PRO A 133 -8.65 4.71 3.66
N PHE A 134 -7.98 3.84 4.40
CA PHE A 134 -7.68 2.46 3.98
C PHE A 134 -8.84 1.48 4.20
N ARG A 135 -10.07 1.92 4.01
CA ARG A 135 -11.24 1.05 4.07
C ARG A 135 -11.44 0.28 2.79
N VAL A 136 -11.68 -1.01 2.94
CA VAL A 136 -12.21 -1.84 1.88
C VAL A 136 -13.64 -1.39 1.56
N LYS A 137 -13.85 -0.86 0.35
CA LYS A 137 -15.17 -0.49 -0.15
C LYS A 137 -15.20 -0.51 -1.67
N GLU A 138 -16.37 -0.80 -2.23
CA GLU A 138 -16.60 -0.72 -3.67
C GLU A 138 -16.24 0.68 -4.21
N GLY A 139 -15.46 0.72 -5.31
CA GLY A 139 -14.97 1.96 -5.90
C GLY A 139 -13.94 2.73 -5.05
N GLY A 140 -13.48 2.16 -3.93
CA GLY A 140 -12.41 2.71 -3.10
C GLY A 140 -11.02 2.42 -3.63
N LEU A 141 -10.00 2.88 -2.89
CA LEU A 141 -8.61 2.55 -3.16
C LEU A 141 -8.33 1.07 -2.95
N VAL A 142 -8.94 0.50 -1.92
CA VAL A 142 -8.91 -0.92 -1.58
C VAL A 142 -10.30 -1.49 -1.83
N THR A 143 -10.39 -2.50 -2.68
CA THR A 143 -11.66 -3.11 -3.11
C THR A 143 -11.91 -4.45 -2.46
N GLY A 144 -10.88 -5.07 -1.89
CA GLY A 144 -10.96 -6.36 -1.20
C GLY A 144 -9.74 -6.64 -0.33
N THR A 145 -9.68 -7.83 0.24
CA THR A 145 -8.50 -8.36 0.93
C THR A 145 -8.27 -9.82 0.52
N PRO A 146 -7.00 -10.21 0.29
CA PRO A 146 -5.82 -9.36 0.29
C PRO A 146 -5.69 -8.53 -1.00
N GLU A 147 -5.15 -7.33 -0.86
CA GLU A 147 -4.65 -6.51 -1.96
C GLU A 147 -3.27 -5.97 -1.58
N THR A 148 -2.37 -5.84 -2.55
CA THR A 148 -1.08 -5.19 -2.33
C THR A 148 -0.92 -4.02 -3.30
N LEU A 149 -0.88 -2.82 -2.73
CA LEU A 149 -0.74 -1.56 -3.44
C LEU A 149 0.73 -1.20 -3.58
N LEU A 150 1.21 -0.98 -4.80
CA LEU A 150 2.59 -0.61 -5.10
C LEU A 150 2.70 0.88 -5.40
N PHE A 151 3.54 1.58 -4.64
CA PHE A 151 3.74 3.02 -4.77
C PHE A 151 5.19 3.35 -5.10
N GLU A 152 5.38 4.36 -5.94
CA GLU A 152 6.55 5.24 -5.92
C GLU A 152 6.36 6.29 -4.82
N THR A 153 7.46 6.76 -4.21
CA THR A 153 7.38 7.67 -3.07
C THR A 153 7.73 9.12 -3.40
N LYS A 154 8.28 9.40 -4.58
CA LYS A 154 8.79 10.73 -4.96
C LYS A 154 8.27 11.21 -6.32
N PRO A 155 7.03 11.73 -6.43
CA PRO A 155 6.00 11.86 -5.38
C PRO A 155 5.31 10.54 -5.05
N LEU A 156 4.59 10.49 -3.92
CA LEU A 156 3.80 9.29 -3.58
C LEU A 156 2.72 9.06 -4.64
N ARG A 157 2.86 7.97 -5.39
CA ARG A 157 1.98 7.64 -6.52
C ARG A 157 1.76 6.14 -6.61
N LEU A 158 0.49 5.71 -6.57
CA LEU A 158 0.12 4.33 -6.87
C LEU A 158 0.43 4.06 -8.35
N TYR A 159 1.19 3.01 -8.64
CA TYR A 159 1.47 2.60 -10.00
C TYR A 159 0.95 1.20 -10.34
N TYR A 160 0.69 0.36 -9.32
CA TYR A 160 0.11 -0.96 -9.52
C TYR A 160 -0.73 -1.38 -8.30
N ASN A 161 -1.85 -2.07 -8.54
CA ASN A 161 -2.65 -2.72 -7.50
C ASN A 161 -2.69 -4.22 -7.78
N PHE A 162 -2.07 -5.01 -6.92
CA PHE A 162 -2.06 -6.46 -7.01
C PHE A 162 -3.25 -7.01 -6.21
N ILE A 163 -4.30 -7.43 -6.94
CA ILE A 163 -5.53 -7.93 -6.35
C ILE A 163 -5.40 -9.43 -6.06
N GLY A 164 -5.70 -9.82 -4.84
CA GLY A 164 -5.57 -11.17 -4.30
C GLY A 164 -4.19 -11.48 -3.76
N SER A 165 -4.00 -12.72 -3.25
CA SER A 165 -2.77 -13.17 -2.62
C SER A 165 -1.59 -13.18 -3.59
N ILE A 166 -0.40 -12.77 -3.16
CA ILE A 166 0.83 -12.84 -3.98
C ILE A 166 1.32 -14.29 -4.16
N SER A 167 1.01 -15.18 -3.19
CA SER A 167 1.12 -16.64 -3.26
C SER A 167 0.41 -17.26 -2.07
N GLU A 168 -0.13 -18.45 -2.21
CA GLU A 168 -0.72 -19.23 -1.11
C GLU A 168 0.12 -20.48 -0.78
N LEU A 169 1.31 -20.58 -1.35
CA LEU A 169 2.26 -21.67 -1.09
C LEU A 169 3.02 -21.41 0.21
N THR A 170 3.46 -22.48 0.87
CA THR A 170 3.98 -22.38 2.25
C THR A 170 5.46 -22.66 2.38
N THR A 171 6.07 -23.37 1.41
CA THR A 171 7.51 -23.66 1.44
C THR A 171 8.28 -22.68 0.58
N LYS A 172 9.49 -22.33 0.99
CA LYS A 172 10.36 -21.41 0.24
C LYS A 172 10.49 -21.83 -1.21
N ASP A 173 10.84 -23.09 -1.46
CA ASP A 173 11.05 -23.62 -2.81
C ASP A 173 9.81 -23.52 -3.70
N SER A 174 8.62 -23.73 -3.14
CA SER A 174 7.38 -23.63 -3.89
C SER A 174 7.01 -22.18 -4.18
N ILE A 175 7.20 -21.28 -3.19
CA ILE A 175 6.95 -19.84 -3.35
C ILE A 175 7.88 -19.25 -4.42
N GLU A 176 9.17 -19.54 -4.39
CA GLU A 176 10.14 -19.02 -5.36
C GLU A 176 9.87 -19.52 -6.81
N LYS A 177 9.14 -20.62 -6.96
CA LYS A 177 8.71 -21.15 -8.26
C LYS A 177 7.29 -20.71 -8.67
N ASP A 178 6.57 -20.04 -7.78
CA ASP A 178 5.22 -19.57 -8.06
C ASP A 178 5.23 -18.44 -9.10
N PRO A 179 4.60 -18.62 -10.28
CA PRO A 179 4.54 -17.57 -11.30
C PRO A 179 3.90 -16.27 -10.79
N LYS A 180 2.95 -16.38 -9.87
CA LYS A 180 2.23 -15.24 -9.30
C LYS A 180 3.14 -14.43 -8.38
N PHE A 181 3.94 -15.09 -7.54
CA PHE A 181 4.95 -14.48 -6.70
C PHE A 181 6.05 -13.79 -7.54
N ASN A 182 6.53 -14.46 -8.58
CA ASN A 182 7.53 -13.91 -9.48
C ASN A 182 6.99 -12.71 -10.28
N PHE A 183 5.73 -12.77 -10.71
CA PHE A 183 5.08 -11.62 -11.34
C PHE A 183 4.95 -10.43 -10.37
N PHE A 184 4.63 -10.67 -9.09
CA PHE A 184 4.65 -9.62 -8.09
C PHE A 184 6.03 -9.00 -7.93
N ARG A 185 7.07 -9.82 -7.80
CA ARG A 185 8.47 -9.36 -7.68
C ARG A 185 8.89 -8.50 -8.88
N TYR A 186 8.52 -8.93 -10.08
CA TYR A 186 8.76 -8.17 -11.30
C TYR A 186 8.05 -6.81 -11.27
N GLN A 187 6.76 -6.75 -10.95
CA GLN A 187 6.01 -5.50 -10.83
C GLN A 187 6.60 -4.57 -9.75
N PHE A 188 7.14 -5.15 -8.68
CA PHE A 188 7.81 -4.38 -7.62
C PHE A 188 9.27 -4.04 -7.97
N GLY A 189 9.74 -4.35 -9.18
CA GLY A 189 11.09 -4.03 -9.64
C GLY A 189 12.19 -4.74 -8.85
N MET A 190 11.97 -5.98 -8.45
CA MET A 190 12.96 -6.79 -7.73
C MET A 190 13.73 -7.75 -8.64
N GLU A 191 13.31 -7.89 -9.89
CA GLU A 191 13.99 -8.70 -10.91
C GLU A 191 14.19 -7.89 -12.18
N SER A 192 15.35 -8.05 -12.81
CA SER A 192 15.54 -7.71 -14.22
C SER A 192 14.92 -8.83 -15.08
N ILE A 193 14.16 -8.45 -16.09
CA ILE A 193 13.71 -9.38 -17.15
C ILE A 193 14.93 -9.98 -17.86
#